data_ab2ad37e7c766034766407b552596a07
#
_entry.id   ab2ad37e7c766034766407b552596a07
#
_cell.length_a   1.000
_cell.length_b   1.000
_cell.length_c   1.000
_cell.angle_alpha   90.00
_cell.angle_beta   90.00
_cell.angle_gamma   90.00
#
_symmetry.space_group_name_H-M   'P 1'
#
loop_
_entity.id
_entity.type
_entity.pdbx_description
1 polymer ?
#
loop_
_entity_poly.entity_id
_entity_poly.type
_entity_poly.pdbx_seq_one_letter_code
_entity_poly.pdbx_strand_id
1 'polypeptide(L)'
;AYEIMPSLVDSEMCIRDRVPGYHGDNQDPQFLKEQADGIGYPVLIKASAGGGGKGMRVVESSAAFLDALASCQREAASSFGDDRVLIERYLQKPRHIEIQVFADTHGNCVYLFERDCSVQRRHQKVIEEAPAPGMTEERRRAMGEAAVAAARAVGYVGAGTVEFIAEPDGRFYFMEMNTRLQVEHPVTEMITGHDLVEWQLRVAAGQPLPARQEDLRIQGHAIEARIYAENPDKGFLPSIGTLAYLGLPAHTAFANGDIRVDGGVRTGDTITPFYDPMIAKLIVRGADRDQARARMLQALAQTQAVGVQTNVAFLSRLMRDSAFAAADLDTGLIERQRATLLPEPAPAAPSALALATAAVLVRQGLAQPHAPATAPRPCLLYTSDAADE
;
A
#
# COMPACT_ATOMS: atom_id res chain seq x y z
N ALA A 1 15.50 8.86 5.18
CA ALA A 1 15.40 7.40 5.16
C ALA A 1 16.78 6.75 5.08
N TYR A 2 17.72 7.30 4.30
CA TYR A 2 19.05 6.72 4.06
C TYR A 2 19.98 6.73 5.27
N GLU A 3 19.83 7.64 6.22
CA GLU A 3 20.67 7.72 7.43
C GLU A 3 20.26 6.74 8.53
N ILE A 4 19.05 6.19 8.45
CA ILE A 4 18.51 5.28 9.47
C ILE A 4 18.97 3.83 9.20
N MET A 5 19.16 3.44 7.96
CA MET A 5 19.54 2.08 7.58
C MET A 5 20.88 1.61 8.19
N PRO A 6 21.95 2.40 8.21
CA PRO A 6 23.22 1.98 8.82
C PRO A 6 23.10 1.75 10.34
N SER A 7 22.35 2.58 11.07
CA SER A 7 22.20 2.46 12.53
C SER A 7 21.33 1.28 12.96
N LEU A 8 20.38 0.86 12.11
CA LEU A 8 19.61 -0.38 12.30
C LEU A 8 20.40 -1.62 11.90
N VAL A 9 21.39 -1.48 11.01
CA VAL A 9 22.25 -2.59 10.53
C VAL A 9 23.15 -3.15 11.64
N ASP A 10 23.60 -2.31 12.56
CA ASP A 10 24.56 -2.68 13.62
C ASP A 10 23.88 -3.17 14.91
N SER A 11 22.55 -3.13 15.04
CA SER A 11 21.88 -3.68 16.21
C SER A 11 21.75 -5.21 16.07
N GLU A 12 22.14 -5.98 17.09
CA GLU A 12 22.03 -7.44 17.13
C GLU A 12 20.60 -7.93 16.84
N MET A 13 19.58 -7.10 17.03
CA MET A 13 18.18 -7.38 16.79
C MET A 13 17.85 -7.39 15.30
N CYS A 14 18.51 -6.55 14.48
CA CYS A 14 18.29 -6.49 13.03
C CYS A 14 18.98 -7.65 12.27
N ILE A 15 20.02 -8.25 12.85
CA ILE A 15 20.76 -9.34 12.20
C ILE A 15 19.94 -10.65 12.17
N ARG A 16 19.07 -10.87 13.16
CA ARG A 16 18.26 -12.09 13.25
C ARG A 16 17.01 -12.09 12.36
N ASP A 17 16.55 -10.90 11.95
CA ASP A 17 15.23 -10.72 11.34
C ASP A 17 15.30 -10.23 9.89
N ARG A 18 16.40 -10.45 9.19
CA ARG A 18 16.53 -10.19 7.74
C ARG A 18 16.30 -11.45 6.94
N VAL A 19 15.79 -11.26 5.71
CA VAL A 19 15.76 -12.34 4.74
C VAL A 19 17.19 -12.87 4.57
N PRO A 20 17.42 -14.19 4.63
CA PRO A 20 18.74 -14.76 4.40
C PRO A 20 19.38 -14.25 3.10
N GLY A 21 20.56 -13.67 3.19
CA GLY A 21 21.15 -12.99 2.04
C GLY A 21 22.56 -12.49 2.30
N TYR A 22 23.10 -11.79 1.29
CA TYR A 22 24.38 -11.10 1.35
C TYR A 22 24.16 -9.58 1.32
N HIS A 23 24.69 -8.89 2.33
CA HIS A 23 24.54 -7.43 2.51
C HIS A 23 25.91 -6.75 2.74
N GLY A 24 27.02 -7.40 2.33
CA GLY A 24 28.37 -6.90 2.55
C GLY A 24 28.89 -5.98 1.46
N ASP A 25 30.06 -5.39 1.69
CA ASP A 25 30.68 -4.39 0.80
C ASP A 25 31.39 -4.98 -0.41
N ASN A 26 31.67 -6.30 -0.44
CA ASN A 26 32.31 -6.91 -1.58
C ASN A 26 31.32 -7.04 -2.74
N GLN A 27 31.52 -6.26 -3.79
CA GLN A 27 30.67 -6.18 -4.97
C GLN A 27 31.27 -6.89 -6.19
N ASP A 28 32.31 -7.72 -6.01
CA ASP A 28 32.86 -8.54 -7.09
C ASP A 28 31.78 -9.48 -7.66
N PRO A 29 31.52 -9.47 -8.98
CA PRO A 29 30.46 -10.24 -9.59
C PRO A 29 30.55 -11.75 -9.34
N GLN A 30 31.76 -12.31 -9.34
CA GLN A 30 31.94 -13.74 -9.13
C GLN A 30 31.70 -14.11 -7.66
N PHE A 31 32.19 -13.29 -6.74
CA PHE A 31 31.91 -13.44 -5.31
C PHE A 31 30.42 -13.34 -5.01
N LEU A 32 29.70 -12.36 -5.57
CA LEU A 32 28.26 -12.21 -5.42
C LEU A 32 27.51 -13.45 -5.95
N LYS A 33 27.96 -14.01 -7.07
CA LYS A 33 27.40 -15.26 -7.61
C LYS A 33 27.59 -16.44 -6.66
N GLU A 34 28.78 -16.58 -6.05
CA GLU A 34 29.05 -17.62 -5.05
C GLU A 34 28.15 -17.47 -3.81
N GLN A 35 27.90 -16.23 -3.37
CA GLN A 35 26.95 -15.97 -2.28
C GLN A 35 25.52 -16.39 -2.67
N ALA A 36 25.07 -16.03 -3.87
CA ALA A 36 23.76 -16.44 -4.37
C ALA A 36 23.63 -17.98 -4.49
N ASP A 37 24.67 -18.65 -4.96
CA ASP A 37 24.73 -20.11 -5.04
C ASP A 37 24.64 -20.76 -3.63
N GLY A 38 25.25 -20.13 -2.63
CA GLY A 38 25.19 -20.54 -1.23
C GLY A 38 23.81 -20.30 -0.56
N ILE A 39 23.10 -19.22 -0.94
CA ILE A 39 21.75 -18.91 -0.46
C ILE A 39 20.73 -19.89 -1.07
N GLY A 40 20.92 -20.28 -2.32
CA GLY A 40 20.02 -21.12 -3.10
C GLY A 40 18.96 -20.32 -3.85
N TYR A 41 18.68 -20.75 -5.08
CA TYR A 41 17.72 -20.08 -5.98
C TYR A 41 16.28 -20.48 -5.71
N PRO A 42 15.30 -19.58 -6.01
CA PRO A 42 15.48 -18.25 -6.57
C PRO A 42 16.03 -17.24 -5.55
N VAL A 43 16.84 -16.30 -6.07
CA VAL A 43 17.34 -15.15 -5.29
C VAL A 43 16.82 -13.83 -5.86
N LEU A 44 16.78 -12.79 -5.02
CA LEU A 44 16.46 -11.43 -5.39
C LEU A 44 17.73 -10.58 -5.31
N ILE A 45 18.12 -9.94 -6.40
CA ILE A 45 19.15 -8.91 -6.43
C ILE A 45 18.44 -7.55 -6.27
N LYS A 46 18.89 -6.71 -5.35
CA LYS A 46 18.31 -5.38 -5.08
C LYS A 46 19.40 -4.32 -5.08
N ALA A 47 19.13 -3.14 -5.66
CA ALA A 47 19.96 -1.97 -5.49
C ALA A 47 20.07 -1.59 -4.01
N SER A 48 21.27 -1.39 -3.48
CA SER A 48 21.49 -1.03 -2.07
C SER A 48 20.91 0.35 -1.73
N ALA A 49 21.00 1.30 -2.66
CA ALA A 49 20.44 2.65 -2.55
C ALA A 49 19.01 2.75 -3.11
N GLY A 50 18.40 1.63 -3.50
CA GLY A 50 17.10 1.58 -4.17
C GLY A 50 15.91 1.59 -3.24
N GLY A 51 14.75 1.97 -3.79
CA GLY A 51 13.43 1.94 -3.13
C GLY A 51 12.33 1.77 -4.18
N GLY A 52 11.07 1.54 -3.72
CA GLY A 52 9.91 1.47 -4.61
C GLY A 52 9.95 0.37 -5.68
N GLY A 53 10.75 -0.69 -5.48
CA GLY A 53 10.86 -1.81 -6.42
C GLY A 53 11.76 -1.56 -7.64
N LYS A 54 12.37 -0.37 -7.77
CA LYS A 54 13.36 -0.07 -8.81
C LYS A 54 14.71 -0.75 -8.49
N GLY A 55 15.41 -1.21 -9.50
CA GLY A 55 16.71 -1.90 -9.32
C GLY A 55 16.57 -3.25 -8.62
N MET A 56 15.52 -4.01 -8.92
CA MET A 56 15.27 -5.35 -8.39
C MET A 56 15.20 -6.39 -9.52
N ARG A 57 15.81 -7.56 -9.31
CA ARG A 57 15.77 -8.69 -10.26
C ARG A 57 15.64 -10.01 -9.54
N VAL A 58 14.60 -10.76 -9.87
CA VAL A 58 14.48 -12.17 -9.46
C VAL A 58 15.34 -13.02 -10.39
N VAL A 59 16.13 -13.90 -9.80
CA VAL A 59 17.05 -14.80 -10.52
C VAL A 59 16.72 -16.22 -10.14
N GLU A 60 16.31 -17.00 -11.14
CA GLU A 60 15.83 -18.37 -10.95
C GLU A 60 16.95 -19.42 -10.94
N SER A 61 18.14 -19.08 -11.45
CA SER A 61 19.24 -20.02 -11.56
C SER A 61 20.61 -19.35 -11.59
N SER A 62 21.64 -20.08 -11.18
CA SER A 62 23.04 -19.65 -11.22
C SER A 62 23.49 -19.19 -12.61
N ALA A 63 23.00 -19.81 -13.69
CA ALA A 63 23.37 -19.46 -15.05
C ALA A 63 22.90 -18.06 -15.46
N ALA A 64 21.76 -17.59 -14.94
CA ALA A 64 21.18 -16.29 -15.25
C ALA A 64 21.72 -15.16 -14.34
N PHE A 65 22.51 -15.49 -13.31
CA PHE A 65 22.84 -14.53 -12.25
C PHE A 65 23.66 -13.33 -12.75
N LEU A 66 24.74 -13.55 -13.49
CA LEU A 66 25.64 -12.47 -13.90
C LEU A 66 24.97 -11.45 -14.84
N ASP A 67 24.12 -11.92 -15.74
CA ASP A 67 23.38 -11.04 -16.66
C ASP A 67 22.34 -10.19 -15.88
N ALA A 68 21.65 -10.82 -14.94
CA ALA A 68 20.70 -10.13 -14.05
C ALA A 68 21.41 -9.13 -13.15
N LEU A 69 22.56 -9.47 -12.59
CA LEU A 69 23.39 -8.59 -11.77
C LEU A 69 23.81 -7.34 -12.57
N ALA A 70 24.39 -7.52 -13.76
CA ALA A 70 24.80 -6.41 -14.61
C ALA A 70 23.63 -5.50 -15.01
N SER A 71 22.44 -6.08 -15.24
CA SER A 71 21.22 -5.32 -15.50
C SER A 71 20.77 -4.50 -14.29
N CYS A 72 20.77 -5.11 -13.09
CA CYS A 72 20.42 -4.45 -11.85
C CYS A 72 21.36 -3.29 -11.52
N GLN A 73 22.67 -3.51 -11.63
CA GLN A 73 23.69 -2.49 -11.38
C GLN A 73 23.59 -1.28 -12.32
N ARG A 74 23.31 -1.50 -13.61
CA ARG A 74 23.08 -0.39 -14.56
C ARG A 74 21.87 0.46 -14.18
N GLU A 75 20.77 -0.19 -13.80
CA GLU A 75 19.57 0.52 -13.34
C GLU A 75 19.82 1.26 -12.04
N ALA A 76 20.51 0.64 -11.08
CA ALA A 76 20.89 1.25 -9.81
C ALA A 76 21.76 2.50 -10.01
N ALA A 77 22.82 2.40 -10.83
CA ALA A 77 23.68 3.54 -11.14
C ALA A 77 22.90 4.69 -11.80
N SER A 78 22.00 4.38 -12.75
CA SER A 78 21.24 5.42 -13.46
C SER A 78 20.16 6.08 -12.62
N SER A 79 19.53 5.33 -11.71
CA SER A 79 18.39 5.82 -10.92
C SER A 79 18.80 6.40 -9.58
N PHE A 80 19.86 5.91 -8.96
CA PHE A 80 20.25 6.25 -7.59
C PHE A 80 21.69 6.75 -7.47
N GLY A 81 22.50 6.70 -8.55
CA GLY A 81 23.90 7.11 -8.52
C GLY A 81 24.85 6.15 -7.78
N ASP A 82 24.37 4.97 -7.39
CA ASP A 82 25.11 3.93 -6.68
C ASP A 82 24.77 2.57 -7.31
N ASP A 83 25.77 1.81 -7.74
CA ASP A 83 25.62 0.50 -8.39
C ASP A 83 25.70 -0.68 -7.42
N ARG A 84 25.92 -0.43 -6.13
CA ARG A 84 25.98 -1.49 -5.12
C ARG A 84 24.66 -2.23 -5.01
N VAL A 85 24.76 -3.54 -4.86
CA VAL A 85 23.58 -4.41 -4.71
C VAL A 85 23.70 -5.26 -3.45
N LEU A 86 22.56 -5.76 -3.02
CA LEU A 86 22.44 -6.82 -2.04
C LEU A 86 21.68 -8.00 -2.65
N ILE A 87 21.87 -9.19 -2.09
CA ILE A 87 21.26 -10.43 -2.57
C ILE A 87 20.48 -11.04 -1.41
N GLU A 88 19.23 -11.42 -1.67
CA GLU A 88 18.38 -12.07 -0.69
C GLU A 88 17.71 -13.31 -1.27
N ARG A 89 17.34 -14.25 -0.41
CA ARG A 89 16.47 -15.36 -0.81
C ARG A 89 15.12 -14.80 -1.30
N TYR A 90 14.67 -15.23 -2.48
CA TYR A 90 13.37 -14.83 -2.98
C TYR A 90 12.27 -15.64 -2.31
N LEU A 91 11.34 -14.96 -1.65
CA LEU A 91 10.21 -15.56 -0.97
C LEU A 91 9.06 -15.74 -1.97
N GLN A 92 8.55 -16.97 -2.11
CA GLN A 92 7.61 -17.29 -3.20
C GLN A 92 6.16 -16.86 -2.94
N LYS A 93 5.70 -16.85 -1.69
CA LYS A 93 4.35 -16.43 -1.27
C LYS A 93 4.41 -15.50 -0.07
N PRO A 94 5.13 -14.39 -0.17
CA PRO A 94 5.26 -13.51 0.96
C PRO A 94 4.01 -12.65 1.14
N ARG A 95 3.67 -12.38 2.40
CA ARG A 95 2.72 -11.33 2.76
C ARG A 95 3.49 -10.08 3.13
N HIS A 96 2.96 -8.93 2.74
CA HIS A 96 3.43 -7.63 3.17
C HIS A 96 2.60 -7.19 4.37
N ILE A 97 3.19 -7.30 5.55
CA ILE A 97 2.57 -6.90 6.82
C ILE A 97 3.32 -5.69 7.36
N GLU A 98 2.59 -4.70 7.80
CA GLU A 98 3.17 -3.49 8.35
C GLU A 98 2.57 -3.15 9.71
N ILE A 99 3.41 -2.58 10.58
CA ILE A 99 3.03 -2.20 11.93
C ILE A 99 3.03 -0.69 12.06
N GLN A 100 1.88 -0.11 12.38
CA GLN A 100 1.81 1.31 12.73
C GLN A 100 2.48 1.56 14.07
N VAL A 101 3.53 2.38 14.10
CA VAL A 101 4.13 2.86 15.34
C VAL A 101 3.83 4.34 15.55
N PHE A 102 3.82 4.74 16.81
CA PHE A 102 3.74 6.14 17.19
C PHE A 102 4.59 6.41 18.42
N ALA A 103 5.41 7.45 18.36
CA ALA A 103 6.29 7.82 19.46
C ALA A 103 6.20 9.32 19.78
N ASP A 104 6.48 9.69 21.04
CA ASP A 104 6.52 11.06 21.49
C ASP A 104 7.92 11.48 21.99
N THR A 105 8.08 12.75 22.32
CA THR A 105 9.32 13.30 22.86
C THR A 105 9.56 12.95 24.33
N HIS A 106 8.63 12.27 25.00
CA HIS A 106 8.70 11.86 26.41
C HIS A 106 9.21 10.42 26.57
N GLY A 107 9.59 9.75 25.45
CA GLY A 107 10.10 8.39 25.45
C GLY A 107 9.03 7.31 25.35
N ASN A 108 7.74 7.69 25.21
CA ASN A 108 6.69 6.72 24.95
C ASN A 108 6.70 6.32 23.47
N CYS A 109 6.53 5.03 23.22
CA CYS A 109 6.38 4.47 21.88
C CYS A 109 5.42 3.30 21.96
N VAL A 110 4.38 3.32 21.12
CA VAL A 110 3.34 2.29 21.02
C VAL A 110 3.22 1.79 19.59
N TYR A 111 2.66 0.59 19.42
CA TYR A 111 2.20 0.11 18.13
C TYR A 111 0.66 0.01 18.09
N LEU A 112 0.08 0.45 16.97
CA LEU A 112 -1.37 0.44 16.74
C LEU A 112 -1.78 -0.70 15.81
N PHE A 113 -1.24 -1.86 16.09
CA PHE A 113 -1.50 -3.10 15.37
C PHE A 113 -0.97 -3.12 13.92
N GLU A 114 -1.31 -4.21 13.24
CA GLU A 114 -0.86 -4.49 11.88
C GLU A 114 -1.91 -4.17 10.82
N ARG A 115 -1.39 -3.92 9.61
CA ARG A 115 -2.14 -3.93 8.35
C ARG A 115 -1.57 -4.99 7.42
N ASP A 116 -2.42 -5.60 6.62
CA ASP A 116 -2.01 -6.41 5.48
C ASP A 116 -2.08 -5.57 4.22
N CYS A 117 -0.95 -5.41 3.55
CA CYS A 117 -0.80 -4.68 2.30
C CYS A 117 -0.32 -5.60 1.17
N SER A 118 -0.62 -6.90 1.26
CA SER A 118 -0.14 -7.90 0.31
C SER A 118 -0.74 -7.76 -1.09
N VAL A 119 -1.94 -7.19 -1.19
CA VAL A 119 -2.62 -7.05 -2.48
C VAL A 119 -2.05 -5.86 -3.24
N GLN A 120 -1.05 -6.14 -4.05
CA GLN A 120 -0.21 -5.15 -4.75
C GLN A 120 -0.18 -5.42 -6.25
N ARG A 121 0.05 -4.38 -7.02
CA ARG A 121 0.35 -4.44 -8.43
C ARG A 121 1.68 -3.74 -8.72
N ARG A 122 2.70 -4.49 -9.12
CA ARG A 122 4.05 -3.94 -9.37
C ARG A 122 4.54 -3.08 -8.18
N HIS A 123 4.40 -3.63 -6.96
CA HIS A 123 4.73 -2.99 -5.67
C HIS A 123 3.80 -1.83 -5.24
N GLN A 124 2.85 -1.41 -6.07
CA GLN A 124 1.83 -0.45 -5.68
C GLN A 124 0.72 -1.15 -4.90
N LYS A 125 0.47 -0.71 -3.67
CA LYS A 125 -0.64 -1.19 -2.83
C LYS A 125 -1.97 -0.85 -3.50
N VAL A 126 -2.92 -1.78 -3.48
CA VAL A 126 -4.25 -1.64 -4.13
C VAL A 126 -5.37 -1.81 -3.12
N ILE A 127 -5.21 -2.81 -2.23
CA ILE A 127 -6.09 -3.07 -1.10
C ILE A 127 -5.24 -3.22 0.14
N GLU A 128 -5.66 -2.55 1.19
CA GLU A 128 -5.11 -2.68 2.53
C GLU A 128 -6.21 -3.09 3.51
N GLU A 129 -5.89 -3.96 4.45
CA GLU A 129 -6.85 -4.38 5.48
C GLU A 129 -6.24 -4.47 6.88
N ALA A 130 -7.03 -4.18 7.87
CA ALA A 130 -6.67 -4.30 9.28
C ALA A 130 -7.83 -4.90 10.11
N PRO A 131 -7.51 -5.83 11.05
CA PRO A 131 -6.23 -6.48 11.25
C PRO A 131 -5.87 -7.43 10.10
N ALA A 132 -4.60 -7.86 9.99
CA ALA A 132 -4.18 -8.81 8.99
C ALA A 132 -4.88 -10.18 9.20
N PRO A 133 -5.50 -10.79 8.18
CA PRO A 133 -6.18 -12.07 8.32
C PRO A 133 -5.24 -13.18 8.80
N GLY A 134 -5.72 -14.02 9.73
CA GLY A 134 -4.95 -15.14 10.26
C GLY A 134 -3.77 -14.73 11.16
N MET A 135 -3.69 -13.48 11.60
CA MET A 135 -2.69 -13.01 12.55
C MET A 135 -3.01 -13.53 13.95
N THR A 136 -2.09 -14.31 14.56
CA THR A 136 -2.21 -14.73 15.95
C THR A 136 -1.79 -13.62 16.89
N GLU A 137 -2.30 -13.60 18.12
CA GLU A 137 -1.94 -12.61 19.13
C GLU A 137 -0.45 -12.64 19.48
N GLU A 138 0.15 -13.84 19.50
CA GLU A 138 1.57 -14.02 19.73
C GLU A 138 2.40 -13.36 18.62
N ARG A 139 2.04 -13.62 17.36
CA ARG A 139 2.73 -13.05 16.19
C ARG A 139 2.56 -11.54 16.12
N ARG A 140 1.34 -11.04 16.35
CA ARG A 140 1.03 -9.60 16.44
C ARG A 140 1.92 -8.91 17.47
N ARG A 141 2.01 -9.48 18.67
CA ARG A 141 2.85 -8.95 19.72
C ARG A 141 4.33 -8.96 19.33
N ALA A 142 4.85 -10.07 18.80
CA ALA A 142 6.24 -10.18 18.39
C ALA A 142 6.61 -9.13 17.31
N MET A 143 5.75 -8.96 16.30
CA MET A 143 5.95 -7.93 15.26
C MET A 143 5.82 -6.52 15.82
N GLY A 144 4.85 -6.27 16.70
CA GLY A 144 4.64 -4.99 17.35
C GLY A 144 5.83 -4.57 18.22
N GLU A 145 6.36 -5.50 19.05
CA GLU A 145 7.54 -5.28 19.88
C GLU A 145 8.79 -5.03 19.02
N ALA A 146 8.98 -5.76 17.93
CA ALA A 146 10.08 -5.53 16.99
C ALA A 146 9.97 -4.14 16.32
N ALA A 147 8.77 -3.71 15.94
CA ALA A 147 8.54 -2.40 15.34
C ALA A 147 8.81 -1.26 16.34
N VAL A 148 8.36 -1.39 17.60
CA VAL A 148 8.65 -0.41 18.67
C VAL A 148 10.14 -0.35 18.96
N ALA A 149 10.83 -1.48 18.99
CA ALA A 149 12.25 -1.52 19.22
C ALA A 149 13.03 -0.86 18.07
N ALA A 150 12.64 -1.08 16.81
CA ALA A 150 13.24 -0.40 15.66
C ALA A 150 13.05 1.13 15.74
N ALA A 151 11.85 1.60 16.07
CA ALA A 151 11.56 3.03 16.24
C ALA A 151 12.39 3.65 17.37
N ARG A 152 12.51 2.96 18.50
CA ARG A 152 13.32 3.43 19.66
C ARG A 152 14.80 3.47 19.36
N ALA A 153 15.34 2.51 18.60
CA ALA A 153 16.75 2.44 18.26
C ALA A 153 17.25 3.68 17.50
N VAL A 154 16.36 4.32 16.75
CA VAL A 154 16.67 5.55 15.99
C VAL A 154 16.11 6.82 16.63
N GLY A 155 15.58 6.74 17.86
CA GLY A 155 14.99 7.88 18.55
C GLY A 155 13.81 8.51 17.80
N TYR A 156 13.01 7.68 17.10
CA TYR A 156 11.92 8.18 16.25
C TYR A 156 10.82 8.86 17.07
N VAL A 157 10.27 9.96 16.53
CA VAL A 157 9.14 10.70 17.10
C VAL A 157 8.11 10.97 15.99
N GLY A 158 6.83 10.73 16.27
CA GLY A 158 5.71 10.91 15.36
C GLY A 158 5.12 9.59 14.87
N ALA A 159 4.30 9.69 13.82
CA ALA A 159 3.70 8.54 13.16
C ALA A 159 4.71 7.89 12.22
N GLY A 160 4.95 6.59 12.37
CA GLY A 160 5.81 5.81 11.50
C GLY A 160 5.24 4.43 11.26
N THR A 161 5.73 3.75 10.25
CA THR A 161 5.32 2.39 9.92
C THR A 161 6.55 1.53 9.70
N VAL A 162 6.58 0.36 10.34
CA VAL A 162 7.62 -0.64 10.11
C VAL A 162 7.04 -1.75 9.27
N GLU A 163 7.64 -1.97 8.10
CA GLU A 163 7.21 -2.95 7.12
C GLU A 163 7.97 -4.26 7.26
N PHE A 164 7.23 -5.35 7.14
CA PHE A 164 7.75 -6.71 7.24
C PHE A 164 7.27 -7.54 6.05
N ILE A 165 8.16 -8.41 5.58
CA ILE A 165 7.80 -9.51 4.70
C ILE A 165 7.58 -10.76 5.55
N ALA A 166 6.42 -11.41 5.41
CA ALA A 166 6.02 -12.53 6.25
C ALA A 166 5.78 -13.79 5.41
N GLU A 167 6.32 -14.93 5.85
CA GLU A 167 6.12 -16.23 5.20
C GLU A 167 4.90 -16.97 5.78
N PRO A 168 4.32 -17.91 5.02
CA PRO A 168 3.17 -18.70 5.48
C PRO A 168 3.45 -19.52 6.76
N ASP A 169 4.70 -19.89 7.00
CA ASP A 169 5.12 -20.66 8.19
C ASP A 169 5.21 -19.82 9.47
N GLY A 170 4.96 -18.51 9.38
CA GLY A 170 4.96 -17.62 10.52
C GLY A 170 6.23 -16.78 10.68
N ARG A 171 7.31 -17.10 9.97
CA ARG A 171 8.51 -16.25 9.96
C ARG A 171 8.21 -14.90 9.35
N PHE A 172 8.84 -13.86 9.86
CA PHE A 172 8.76 -12.51 9.30
C PHE A 172 10.14 -11.85 9.34
N TYR A 173 10.36 -10.94 8.41
CA TYR A 173 11.63 -10.26 8.23
C TYR A 173 11.38 -8.77 8.06
N PHE A 174 12.22 -7.96 8.68
CA PHE A 174 12.20 -6.51 8.52
C PHE A 174 12.52 -6.13 7.05
N MET A 175 11.75 -5.20 6.51
CA MET A 175 11.99 -4.61 5.19
C MET A 175 12.51 -3.19 5.31
N GLU A 176 11.69 -2.30 5.85
CA GLU A 176 12.01 -0.88 5.97
C GLU A 176 11.15 -0.20 7.04
N MET A 177 11.52 1.02 7.40
CA MET A 177 10.69 1.90 8.21
C MET A 177 10.33 3.15 7.41
N ASN A 178 9.04 3.38 7.23
CA ASN A 178 8.53 4.61 6.67
C ASN A 178 8.34 5.65 7.78
N THR A 179 9.12 6.73 7.70
CA THR A 179 9.16 7.79 8.72
C THR A 179 8.12 8.89 8.46
N ARG A 180 6.92 8.47 8.13
CA ARG A 180 5.77 9.33 7.82
C ARG A 180 4.45 8.61 8.12
N LEU A 181 3.37 9.38 8.16
CA LEU A 181 2.03 8.78 8.10
C LEU A 181 1.80 8.24 6.70
N GLN A 182 1.34 7.00 6.58
CA GLN A 182 1.10 6.35 5.30
C GLN A 182 -0.34 6.57 4.78
N VAL A 183 -0.54 6.34 3.49
CA VAL A 183 -1.84 6.50 2.81
C VAL A 183 -2.91 5.64 3.48
N GLU A 184 -2.56 4.40 3.84
CA GLU A 184 -3.42 3.36 4.40
C GLU A 184 -3.67 3.45 5.92
N HIS A 185 -3.23 4.53 6.58
CA HIS A 185 -3.52 4.76 8.00
C HIS A 185 -5.02 4.68 8.38
N PRO A 186 -5.98 4.99 7.48
CA PRO A 186 -7.40 4.96 7.85
C PRO A 186 -7.89 3.59 8.31
N VAL A 187 -7.35 2.47 7.79
CA VAL A 187 -7.80 1.15 8.30
C VAL A 187 -7.38 0.93 9.74
N THR A 188 -6.23 1.46 10.16
CA THR A 188 -5.81 1.47 11.57
C THR A 188 -6.72 2.34 12.42
N GLU A 189 -7.05 3.55 11.97
CA GLU A 189 -7.99 4.45 12.66
C GLU A 189 -9.37 3.80 12.83
N MET A 190 -9.85 3.13 11.79
CA MET A 190 -11.17 2.49 11.80
C MET A 190 -11.28 1.33 12.80
N ILE A 191 -10.19 0.57 13.00
CA ILE A 191 -10.20 -0.56 13.96
C ILE A 191 -9.82 -0.17 15.38
N THR A 192 -9.15 0.98 15.57
CA THR A 192 -8.69 1.43 16.89
C THR A 192 -9.58 2.55 17.47
N GLY A 193 -10.30 3.26 16.63
CA GLY A 193 -11.11 4.41 17.02
C GLY A 193 -10.31 5.69 17.26
N HIS A 194 -9.02 5.71 16.96
CA HIS A 194 -8.13 6.86 17.13
C HIS A 194 -7.99 7.65 15.82
N ASP A 195 -7.67 8.95 15.95
CA ASP A 195 -7.29 9.84 14.85
C ASP A 195 -5.77 10.06 14.90
N LEU A 196 -5.05 9.49 13.94
CA LEU A 196 -3.59 9.55 13.90
C LEU A 196 -3.06 10.92 13.46
N VAL A 197 -3.85 11.68 12.72
CA VAL A 197 -3.52 13.07 12.36
C VAL A 197 -3.62 13.97 13.59
N GLU A 198 -4.67 13.80 14.40
CA GLU A 198 -4.77 14.48 15.69
C GLU A 198 -3.57 14.13 16.59
N TRP A 199 -3.19 12.85 16.64
CA TRP A 199 -2.01 12.43 17.41
C TRP A 199 -0.72 13.10 16.92
N GLN A 200 -0.52 13.25 15.61
CA GLN A 200 0.63 13.98 15.06
C GLN A 200 0.67 15.43 15.55
N LEU A 201 -0.48 16.13 15.52
CA LEU A 201 -0.58 17.51 15.98
C LEU A 201 -0.29 17.63 17.49
N ARG A 202 -0.83 16.71 18.30
CA ARG A 202 -0.58 16.68 19.74
C ARG A 202 0.89 16.46 20.08
N VAL A 203 1.52 15.46 19.45
CA VAL A 203 2.93 15.15 19.66
C VAL A 203 3.83 16.29 19.17
N ALA A 204 3.52 16.88 18.01
CA ALA A 204 4.23 18.07 17.51
C ALA A 204 4.10 19.28 18.45
N ALA A 205 3.00 19.40 19.19
CA ALA A 205 2.81 20.39 20.24
C ALA A 205 3.49 20.03 21.57
N GLY A 206 4.27 18.95 21.62
CA GLY A 206 5.02 18.52 22.82
C GLY A 206 4.16 17.76 23.84
N GLN A 207 2.95 17.33 23.49
CA GLN A 207 2.10 16.53 24.37
C GLN A 207 2.54 15.06 24.35
N PRO A 208 2.33 14.30 25.45
CA PRO A 208 2.51 12.86 25.45
C PRO A 208 1.49 12.15 24.56
N LEU A 209 1.78 10.90 24.20
CA LEU A 209 0.85 10.05 23.46
C LEU A 209 -0.51 9.99 24.18
N PRO A 210 -1.64 10.07 23.43
CA PRO A 210 -2.99 10.05 24.01
C PRO A 210 -3.41 8.71 24.63
N ALA A 211 -2.71 7.61 24.31
CA ALA A 211 -3.00 6.27 24.83
C ALA A 211 -1.71 5.50 25.11
N ARG A 212 -1.77 4.58 26.07
CA ARG A 212 -0.71 3.61 26.35
C ARG A 212 -0.97 2.33 25.60
N GLN A 213 0.03 1.46 25.46
CA GLN A 213 -0.12 0.18 24.73
C GLN A 213 -1.25 -0.68 25.27
N GLU A 214 -1.42 -0.75 26.59
CA GLU A 214 -2.46 -1.53 27.23
C GLU A 214 -3.89 -0.97 27.04
N ASP A 215 -4.04 0.25 26.58
CA ASP A 215 -5.34 0.89 26.34
C ASP A 215 -5.82 0.63 24.90
N LEU A 216 -4.92 0.28 23.99
CA LEU A 216 -5.24 0.03 22.59
C LEU A 216 -6.00 -1.28 22.39
N ARG A 217 -7.02 -1.26 21.54
CA ARG A 217 -7.88 -2.42 21.24
C ARG A 217 -8.24 -2.45 19.76
N ILE A 218 -8.33 -3.67 19.21
CA ILE A 218 -8.89 -3.90 17.88
C ILE A 218 -10.42 -4.05 18.00
N GLN A 219 -11.14 -3.37 17.14
CA GLN A 219 -12.60 -3.44 17.06
C GLN A 219 -13.04 -3.65 15.61
N GLY A 220 -13.52 -4.84 15.30
CA GLY A 220 -13.98 -5.20 13.97
C GLY A 220 -12.85 -5.38 12.96
N HIS A 221 -13.16 -5.11 11.71
CA HIS A 221 -12.25 -5.24 10.57
C HIS A 221 -12.48 -4.11 9.59
N ALA A 222 -11.42 -3.55 9.03
CA ALA A 222 -11.49 -2.48 8.03
C ALA A 222 -10.75 -2.89 6.76
N ILE A 223 -11.27 -2.45 5.61
CA ILE A 223 -10.66 -2.63 4.29
C ILE A 223 -10.62 -1.27 3.61
N GLU A 224 -9.47 -0.90 3.09
CA GLU A 224 -9.27 0.26 2.21
C GLU A 224 -9.07 -0.21 0.77
N ALA A 225 -9.66 0.51 -0.17
CA ALA A 225 -9.43 0.34 -1.60
C ALA A 225 -9.00 1.67 -2.20
N ARG A 226 -7.88 1.69 -2.89
CA ARG A 226 -7.40 2.87 -3.61
C ARG A 226 -8.08 2.98 -4.97
N ILE A 227 -8.87 4.03 -5.16
CA ILE A 227 -9.57 4.31 -6.42
C ILE A 227 -8.68 5.19 -7.28
N TYR A 228 -8.23 4.63 -8.40
CA TYR A 228 -7.35 5.31 -9.36
C TYR A 228 -8.07 5.63 -10.67
N ALA A 229 -7.74 6.78 -11.27
CA ALA A 229 -8.06 7.10 -12.65
C ALA A 229 -7.08 6.40 -13.58
N GLU A 230 -7.28 5.10 -13.82
CA GLU A 230 -6.42 4.25 -14.65
C GLU A 230 -7.25 3.23 -15.42
N ASN A 231 -6.68 2.70 -16.51
CA ASN A 231 -7.34 1.71 -17.35
C ASN A 231 -6.74 0.31 -17.12
N PRO A 232 -7.40 -0.57 -16.36
CA PRO A 232 -6.94 -1.93 -16.09
C PRO A 232 -6.72 -2.76 -17.35
N ASP A 233 -7.56 -2.59 -18.38
CA ASP A 233 -7.50 -3.34 -19.65
C ASP A 233 -6.29 -2.93 -20.52
N LYS A 234 -5.72 -1.76 -20.24
CA LYS A 234 -4.49 -1.26 -20.89
C LYS A 234 -3.28 -1.29 -19.96
N GLY A 235 -3.22 -2.27 -19.05
CA GLY A 235 -2.10 -2.43 -18.12
C GLY A 235 -2.02 -1.34 -17.06
N PHE A 236 -3.17 -0.77 -16.68
CA PHE A 236 -3.31 0.29 -15.67
C PHE A 236 -2.62 1.60 -16.05
N LEU A 237 -2.61 1.94 -17.33
CA LEU A 237 -2.16 3.26 -17.75
C LEU A 237 -3.06 4.35 -17.15
N PRO A 238 -2.49 5.47 -16.67
CA PRO A 238 -3.25 6.61 -16.17
C PRO A 238 -4.28 7.09 -17.19
N SER A 239 -5.49 7.39 -16.72
CA SER A 239 -6.57 7.95 -17.52
C SER A 239 -6.71 9.43 -17.22
N ILE A 240 -6.19 10.25 -18.12
CA ILE A 240 -6.21 11.71 -18.02
C ILE A 240 -7.52 12.24 -18.57
N GLY A 241 -8.10 13.27 -17.96
CA GLY A 241 -9.33 13.91 -18.44
C GLY A 241 -10.11 14.59 -17.34
N THR A 242 -11.23 15.19 -17.70
CA THR A 242 -12.13 15.85 -16.76
C THR A 242 -13.14 14.86 -16.20
N LEU A 243 -13.29 14.83 -14.88
CA LEU A 243 -14.36 14.10 -14.18
C LEU A 243 -15.70 14.80 -14.44
N ALA A 244 -16.38 14.39 -15.52
CA ALA A 244 -17.70 14.95 -15.85
C ALA A 244 -18.75 14.65 -14.78
N TYR A 245 -18.57 13.52 -14.06
CA TYR A 245 -19.39 13.13 -12.94
C TYR A 245 -18.60 12.23 -12.00
N LEU A 246 -18.74 12.46 -10.68
CA LEU A 246 -18.23 11.60 -9.63
C LEU A 246 -19.34 11.39 -8.59
N GLY A 247 -19.88 10.17 -8.52
CA GLY A 247 -20.82 9.72 -7.50
C GLY A 247 -20.11 8.79 -6.52
N LEU A 248 -20.26 9.07 -5.23
CA LEU A 248 -19.69 8.26 -4.14
C LEU A 248 -20.82 7.75 -3.25
N PRO A 249 -20.64 6.61 -2.54
CA PRO A 249 -21.62 6.16 -1.55
C PRO A 249 -21.82 7.22 -0.46
N ALA A 250 -22.90 7.11 0.33
CA ALA A 250 -23.03 7.89 1.56
C ALA A 250 -21.87 7.54 2.51
N HIS A 251 -21.12 8.54 2.96
CA HIS A 251 -19.85 8.33 3.67
C HIS A 251 -19.56 9.46 4.67
N THR A 252 -18.64 9.20 5.59
CA THR A 252 -17.90 10.24 6.32
C THR A 252 -16.64 10.61 5.52
N ALA A 253 -16.24 11.87 5.57
CA ALA A 253 -15.01 12.34 4.93
C ALA A 253 -13.93 12.55 5.99
N PHE A 254 -12.77 11.89 5.83
CA PHE A 254 -11.60 11.99 6.72
C PHE A 254 -11.90 11.69 8.21
N ALA A 255 -12.94 10.95 8.49
CA ALA A 255 -13.35 10.59 9.85
C ALA A 255 -13.89 9.17 9.91
N ASN A 256 -13.73 8.52 11.07
CA ASN A 256 -14.23 7.18 11.31
C ASN A 256 -15.75 7.07 11.10
N GLY A 257 -16.19 5.99 10.48
CA GLY A 257 -17.57 5.69 10.17
C GLY A 257 -17.71 4.28 9.58
N ASP A 258 -18.91 3.89 9.18
CA ASP A 258 -19.12 2.60 8.51
C ASP A 258 -18.51 2.57 7.09
N ILE A 259 -18.63 3.68 6.39
CA ILE A 259 -17.99 3.96 5.10
C ILE A 259 -17.33 5.32 5.21
N ARG A 260 -16.06 5.39 4.89
CA ARG A 260 -15.26 6.62 4.85
C ARG A 260 -14.69 6.80 3.43
N VAL A 261 -14.66 8.03 2.96
CA VAL A 261 -14.00 8.38 1.71
C VAL A 261 -13.06 9.55 1.96
N ASP A 262 -11.78 9.33 1.68
CA ASP A 262 -10.77 10.39 1.69
C ASP A 262 -10.46 10.70 0.22
N GLY A 263 -11.10 11.74 -0.31
CA GLY A 263 -11.01 12.12 -1.72
C GLY A 263 -10.39 13.49 -1.93
N GLY A 264 -9.61 13.61 -3.00
CA GLY A 264 -8.95 14.85 -3.39
C GLY A 264 -9.59 15.57 -4.57
N VAL A 265 -10.61 14.97 -5.18
CA VAL A 265 -11.23 15.48 -6.42
C VAL A 265 -12.75 15.44 -6.35
N ARG A 266 -13.41 16.21 -7.19
CA ARG A 266 -14.86 16.29 -7.32
C ARG A 266 -15.28 16.40 -8.79
N THR A 267 -16.56 16.30 -9.05
CA THR A 267 -17.12 16.56 -10.39
C THR A 267 -16.66 17.90 -10.93
N GLY A 268 -16.16 17.91 -12.16
CA GLY A 268 -15.59 19.07 -12.86
C GLY A 268 -14.07 19.20 -12.75
N ASP A 269 -13.40 18.50 -11.82
CA ASP A 269 -11.94 18.53 -11.70
C ASP A 269 -11.28 17.73 -12.84
N THR A 270 -10.04 18.10 -13.16
CA THR A 270 -9.25 17.46 -14.23
C THR A 270 -8.14 16.62 -13.62
N ILE A 271 -8.09 15.35 -14.00
CA ILE A 271 -6.97 14.44 -13.71
C ILE A 271 -5.86 14.73 -14.71
N THR A 272 -4.67 15.04 -14.21
CA THR A 272 -3.50 15.42 -15.01
C THR A 272 -2.40 14.36 -14.88
N PRO A 273 -1.42 14.34 -15.82
CA PRO A 273 -0.30 13.41 -15.73
C PRO A 273 0.81 13.85 -14.73
N PHE A 274 0.64 15.00 -14.07
CA PHE A 274 1.67 15.59 -13.20
C PHE A 274 1.59 15.12 -11.75
N TYR A 275 0.51 14.41 -11.39
CA TYR A 275 0.26 13.90 -10.04
C TYR A 275 -0.20 12.46 -10.11
N ASP A 276 -0.12 11.77 -8.96
CA ASP A 276 -0.70 10.45 -8.80
C ASP A 276 -2.17 10.45 -9.25
N PRO A 277 -2.61 9.50 -10.10
CA PRO A 277 -3.99 9.45 -10.58
C PRO A 277 -4.99 8.94 -9.54
N MET A 278 -4.64 8.87 -8.26
CA MET A 278 -5.55 8.45 -7.20
C MET A 278 -6.67 9.47 -7.00
N ILE A 279 -7.92 9.01 -7.21
CA ILE A 279 -9.13 9.82 -7.05
C ILE A 279 -9.52 9.91 -5.58
N ALA A 280 -9.53 8.77 -4.91
CA ALA A 280 -9.96 8.65 -3.53
C ALA A 280 -9.48 7.33 -2.90
N LYS A 281 -9.45 7.30 -1.58
CA LYS A 281 -9.45 6.08 -0.78
C LYS A 281 -10.89 5.81 -0.34
N LEU A 282 -11.36 4.60 -0.58
CA LEU A 282 -12.63 4.11 -0.08
C LEU A 282 -12.35 3.13 1.06
N ILE A 283 -12.75 3.48 2.26
CA ILE A 283 -12.51 2.68 3.46
C ILE A 283 -13.83 2.23 4.03
N VAL A 284 -13.92 0.97 4.42
CA VAL A 284 -15.12 0.40 5.04
C VAL A 284 -14.76 -0.36 6.31
N ARG A 285 -15.70 -0.39 7.26
CA ARG A 285 -15.59 -1.15 8.50
C ARG A 285 -16.70 -2.17 8.60
N GLY A 286 -16.40 -3.35 9.12
CA GLY A 286 -17.35 -4.39 9.49
C GLY A 286 -17.09 -4.90 10.91
N ALA A 287 -18.02 -5.66 11.47
CA ALA A 287 -17.81 -6.39 12.73
C ALA A 287 -16.74 -7.49 12.53
N ASP A 288 -16.65 -8.00 11.32
CA ASP A 288 -15.65 -8.98 10.87
C ASP A 288 -15.24 -8.69 9.41
N ARG A 289 -14.30 -9.50 8.90
CA ARG A 289 -13.75 -9.37 7.54
C ARG A 289 -14.81 -9.57 6.46
N ASP A 290 -15.70 -10.54 6.62
CA ASP A 290 -16.72 -10.84 5.62
C ASP A 290 -17.73 -9.70 5.50
N GLN A 291 -18.13 -9.11 6.61
CA GLN A 291 -18.99 -7.93 6.61
C GLN A 291 -18.29 -6.72 5.99
N ALA A 292 -17.01 -6.49 6.32
CA ALA A 292 -16.22 -5.42 5.69
C ALA A 292 -16.11 -5.63 4.18
N ARG A 293 -15.81 -6.86 3.72
CA ARG A 293 -15.73 -7.22 2.31
C ARG A 293 -17.08 -7.02 1.59
N ALA A 294 -18.17 -7.45 2.19
CA ALA A 294 -19.52 -7.26 1.62
C ALA A 294 -19.87 -5.77 1.51
N ARG A 295 -19.52 -4.97 2.54
CA ARG A 295 -19.70 -3.53 2.53
C ARG A 295 -18.85 -2.83 1.48
N MET A 296 -17.60 -3.28 1.29
CA MET A 296 -16.74 -2.77 0.20
C MET A 296 -17.36 -3.02 -1.18
N LEU A 297 -17.90 -4.21 -1.43
CA LEU A 297 -18.60 -4.51 -2.68
C LEU A 297 -19.81 -3.59 -2.92
N GLN A 298 -20.59 -3.31 -1.89
CA GLN A 298 -21.74 -2.39 -1.97
C GLN A 298 -21.28 -0.95 -2.23
N ALA A 299 -20.24 -0.50 -1.56
CA ALA A 299 -19.69 0.84 -1.73
C ALA A 299 -19.07 1.04 -3.12
N LEU A 300 -18.33 0.05 -3.63
CA LEU A 300 -17.80 0.07 -4.99
C LEU A 300 -18.90 0.10 -6.06
N ALA A 301 -20.02 -0.61 -5.84
CA ALA A 301 -21.16 -0.59 -6.76
C ALA A 301 -21.86 0.79 -6.81
N GLN A 302 -21.74 1.60 -5.77
CA GLN A 302 -22.25 2.97 -5.70
C GLN A 302 -21.25 4.02 -6.19
N THR A 303 -19.98 3.61 -6.40
CA THR A 303 -18.93 4.51 -6.88
C THR A 303 -19.00 4.61 -8.42
N GLN A 304 -19.23 5.81 -8.91
CA GLN A 304 -19.40 6.09 -10.34
C GLN A 304 -18.49 7.25 -10.75
N ALA A 305 -17.74 7.06 -11.81
CA ALA A 305 -16.93 8.12 -12.41
C ALA A 305 -17.20 8.16 -13.92
N VAL A 306 -17.39 9.35 -14.45
CA VAL A 306 -17.59 9.58 -15.89
C VAL A 306 -16.59 10.61 -16.38
N GLY A 307 -16.00 10.37 -17.54
CA GLY A 307 -14.99 11.23 -18.14
C GLY A 307 -13.57 10.64 -18.11
N VAL A 308 -13.30 9.75 -17.16
CA VAL A 308 -12.05 8.99 -17.07
C VAL A 308 -12.34 7.50 -16.85
N GLN A 309 -11.41 6.64 -17.20
CA GLN A 309 -11.41 5.22 -16.80
C GLN A 309 -10.97 5.10 -15.35
N THR A 310 -11.50 4.10 -14.65
CA THR A 310 -11.11 3.83 -13.25
C THR A 310 -10.91 2.34 -13.00
N ASN A 311 -10.22 2.01 -11.91
CA ASN A 311 -10.01 0.63 -11.47
C ASN A 311 -11.19 0.04 -10.67
N VAL A 312 -12.32 0.74 -10.51
CA VAL A 312 -13.48 0.31 -9.68
C VAL A 312 -14.01 -1.07 -10.06
N ALA A 313 -14.12 -1.37 -11.36
CA ALA A 313 -14.57 -2.69 -11.82
C ALA A 313 -13.55 -3.80 -11.46
N PHE A 314 -12.26 -3.52 -11.56
CA PHE A 314 -11.18 -4.41 -11.14
C PHE A 314 -11.24 -4.65 -9.62
N LEU A 315 -11.36 -3.61 -8.80
CA LEU A 315 -11.52 -3.72 -7.34
C LEU A 315 -12.76 -4.57 -6.97
N SER A 316 -13.86 -4.40 -7.69
CA SER A 316 -15.08 -5.21 -7.48
C SER A 316 -14.87 -6.69 -7.80
N ARG A 317 -14.08 -7.02 -8.85
CA ARG A 317 -13.70 -8.41 -9.15
C ARG A 317 -12.78 -8.97 -8.08
N LEU A 318 -11.82 -8.19 -7.61
CA LEU A 318 -10.89 -8.57 -6.55
C LEU A 318 -11.62 -8.90 -5.24
N MET A 319 -12.60 -8.07 -4.85
CA MET A 319 -13.44 -8.36 -3.66
C MET A 319 -14.27 -9.65 -3.79
N ARG A 320 -14.60 -10.08 -5.01
CA ARG A 320 -15.34 -11.33 -5.30
C ARG A 320 -14.43 -12.53 -5.50
N ASP A 321 -13.13 -12.31 -5.69
CA ASP A 321 -12.17 -13.38 -5.94
C ASP A 321 -12.14 -14.36 -4.77
N SER A 322 -12.07 -15.66 -5.08
CA SER A 322 -12.14 -16.72 -4.07
C SER A 322 -10.90 -16.77 -3.19
N ALA A 323 -9.70 -16.46 -3.73
CA ALA A 323 -8.48 -16.44 -2.96
C ALA A 323 -8.49 -15.24 -1.99
N PHE A 324 -8.94 -14.05 -2.47
CA PHE A 324 -9.12 -12.90 -1.59
C PHE A 324 -10.17 -13.20 -0.49
N ALA A 325 -11.31 -13.79 -0.85
CA ALA A 325 -12.35 -14.16 0.12
C ALA A 325 -11.84 -15.12 1.18
N ALA A 326 -11.05 -16.12 0.79
CA ALA A 326 -10.44 -17.10 1.67
C ALA A 326 -9.22 -16.59 2.45
N ALA A 327 -8.83 -15.33 2.26
CA ALA A 327 -7.61 -14.74 2.82
C ALA A 327 -6.30 -15.47 2.41
N ASP A 328 -6.28 -16.12 1.23
CA ASP A 328 -5.05 -16.64 0.61
C ASP A 328 -4.28 -15.50 -0.07
N LEU A 329 -3.75 -14.62 0.79
CA LEU A 329 -3.11 -13.36 0.41
C LEU A 329 -1.61 -13.52 0.30
N ASP A 330 -1.05 -12.98 -0.76
CA ASP A 330 0.38 -12.73 -0.95
C ASP A 330 0.61 -11.65 -2.00
N THR A 331 1.84 -11.17 -2.14
CA THR A 331 2.19 -10.10 -3.09
C THR A 331 2.01 -10.50 -4.56
N GLY A 332 1.85 -11.80 -4.86
CA GLY A 332 1.59 -12.34 -6.20
C GLY A 332 0.11 -12.60 -6.51
N LEU A 333 -0.83 -12.30 -5.59
CA LEU A 333 -2.24 -12.63 -5.75
C LEU A 333 -2.82 -12.12 -7.08
N ILE A 334 -2.61 -10.87 -7.41
CA ILE A 334 -3.19 -10.25 -8.63
C ILE A 334 -2.68 -10.95 -9.88
N GLU A 335 -1.39 -11.26 -9.94
CA GLU A 335 -0.81 -11.95 -11.10
C GLU A 335 -1.28 -13.40 -11.18
N ARG A 336 -1.38 -14.10 -10.08
CA ARG A 336 -1.90 -15.46 -9.98
C ARG A 336 -3.36 -15.56 -10.43
N GLN A 337 -4.18 -14.55 -10.11
CA GLN A 337 -5.60 -14.47 -10.43
C GLN A 337 -5.87 -13.60 -11.66
N ARG A 338 -4.86 -13.33 -12.48
CA ARG A 338 -4.93 -12.40 -13.60
C ARG A 338 -6.10 -12.68 -14.55
N ALA A 339 -6.33 -13.95 -14.89
CA ALA A 339 -7.38 -14.34 -15.84
C ALA A 339 -8.80 -13.98 -15.35
N THR A 340 -9.05 -14.05 -14.04
CA THR A 340 -10.34 -13.70 -13.43
C THR A 340 -10.46 -12.22 -13.13
N LEU A 341 -9.36 -11.59 -12.71
CA LEU A 341 -9.34 -10.18 -12.34
C LEU A 341 -9.31 -9.24 -13.56
N LEU A 342 -8.65 -9.66 -14.63
CA LEU A 342 -8.48 -8.90 -15.87
C LEU A 342 -8.93 -9.77 -17.07
N PRO A 343 -10.24 -10.14 -17.14
CA PRO A 343 -10.75 -10.90 -18.26
C PRO A 343 -10.62 -10.09 -19.55
N GLU A 344 -10.37 -10.77 -20.66
CA GLU A 344 -10.43 -10.10 -21.97
C GLU A 344 -11.81 -9.46 -22.17
N PRO A 345 -11.85 -8.20 -22.67
CA PRO A 345 -13.11 -7.53 -22.92
C PRO A 345 -13.96 -8.36 -23.89
N ALA A 346 -15.03 -8.97 -23.43
CA ALA A 346 -16.00 -9.56 -24.33
C ALA A 346 -16.72 -8.43 -25.09
N PRO A 347 -16.91 -8.55 -26.41
CA PRO A 347 -17.69 -7.58 -27.17
C PRO A 347 -19.17 -7.67 -26.73
N ALA A 348 -19.51 -6.93 -25.68
CA ALA A 348 -20.88 -6.79 -25.21
C ALA A 348 -21.46 -5.50 -25.75
N ALA A 349 -22.53 -5.62 -26.56
CA ALA A 349 -23.34 -4.46 -26.93
C ALA A 349 -23.89 -3.84 -25.60
N PRO A 350 -23.78 -2.52 -25.41
CA PRO A 350 -24.36 -1.86 -24.25
C PRO A 350 -25.88 -2.18 -24.22
N SER A 351 -26.39 -2.50 -23.04
CA SER A 351 -27.82 -2.71 -22.90
C SER A 351 -28.62 -1.45 -23.32
N ALA A 352 -29.80 -1.60 -23.86
CA ALA A 352 -30.65 -0.46 -24.21
C ALA A 352 -30.89 0.46 -23.02
N LEU A 353 -30.93 -0.10 -21.79
CA LEU A 353 -31.04 0.67 -20.56
C LEU A 353 -29.77 1.50 -20.30
N ALA A 354 -28.58 0.92 -20.48
CA ALA A 354 -27.32 1.65 -20.31
C ALA A 354 -27.20 2.80 -21.33
N LEU A 355 -27.58 2.57 -22.57
CA LEU A 355 -27.61 3.61 -23.62
C LEU A 355 -28.64 4.71 -23.30
N ALA A 356 -29.83 4.35 -22.83
CA ALA A 356 -30.88 5.30 -22.47
C ALA A 356 -30.42 6.13 -21.21
N THR A 357 -29.84 5.48 -20.22
CA THR A 357 -29.32 6.16 -19.02
C THR A 357 -28.17 7.11 -19.38
N ALA A 358 -27.22 6.67 -20.21
CA ALA A 358 -26.14 7.52 -20.69
C ALA A 358 -26.66 8.72 -21.48
N ALA A 359 -27.65 8.53 -22.34
CA ALA A 359 -28.28 9.61 -23.11
C ALA A 359 -28.98 10.63 -22.19
N VAL A 360 -29.67 10.17 -21.14
CA VAL A 360 -30.32 11.05 -20.16
C VAL A 360 -29.28 11.83 -19.37
N LEU A 361 -28.22 11.18 -18.88
CA LEU A 361 -27.13 11.83 -18.12
C LEU A 361 -26.38 12.87 -18.95
N VAL A 362 -26.06 12.54 -20.21
CA VAL A 362 -25.44 13.49 -21.15
C VAL A 362 -26.37 14.68 -21.40
N ARG A 363 -27.65 14.42 -21.59
CA ARG A 363 -28.65 15.48 -21.80
C ARG A 363 -28.82 16.38 -20.58
N GLN A 364 -28.80 15.82 -19.36
CA GLN A 364 -28.86 16.60 -18.13
C GLN A 364 -27.56 17.38 -17.89
N GLY A 365 -26.38 16.80 -18.16
CA GLY A 365 -25.09 17.48 -18.07
C GLY A 365 -24.93 18.61 -19.09
N LEU A 366 -25.48 18.47 -20.26
CA LEU A 366 -25.51 19.52 -21.31
C LEU A 366 -26.54 20.64 -21.02
N ALA A 367 -27.51 20.37 -20.14
CA ALA A 367 -28.54 21.33 -19.77
C ALA A 367 -28.23 22.17 -18.53
N GLN A 368 -27.16 21.83 -17.80
CA GLN A 368 -26.72 22.62 -16.65
C GLN A 368 -25.61 23.60 -17.06
N PRO A 369 -25.83 24.92 -16.97
CA PRO A 369 -24.73 25.87 -17.12
C PRO A 369 -23.73 25.65 -16.00
N HIS A 370 -22.44 25.58 -16.35
CA HIS A 370 -21.35 25.53 -15.37
C HIS A 370 -21.46 26.72 -14.41
N ALA A 371 -21.81 26.47 -13.16
CA ALA A 371 -21.67 27.47 -12.11
C ALA A 371 -20.17 27.77 -11.94
N PRO A 372 -19.75 29.03 -11.91
CA PRO A 372 -18.34 29.35 -11.72
C PRO A 372 -17.90 28.88 -10.33
N ALA A 373 -16.74 28.25 -10.26
CA ALA A 373 -16.13 27.75 -9.03
C ALA A 373 -15.68 28.96 -8.15
N THR A 374 -16.52 29.37 -7.22
CA THR A 374 -16.26 30.48 -6.27
C THR A 374 -16.14 30.03 -4.81
N ALA A 375 -15.71 28.83 -4.53
CA ALA A 375 -15.37 28.43 -3.17
C ALA A 375 -13.85 28.27 -3.02
N PRO A 376 -13.22 28.76 -1.94
CA PRO A 376 -11.82 28.52 -1.67
C PRO A 376 -11.59 27.03 -1.50
N ARG A 377 -10.60 26.50 -2.21
CA ARG A 377 -10.20 25.09 -2.10
C ARG A 377 -9.64 24.84 -0.70
N PRO A 378 -10.10 23.84 0.04
CA PRO A 378 -9.40 23.44 1.24
C PRO A 378 -7.98 23.03 0.83
N CYS A 379 -6.99 23.45 1.63
CA CYS A 379 -5.60 23.07 1.45
C CYS A 379 -5.51 21.55 1.65
N LEU A 380 -5.32 20.81 0.56
CA LEU A 380 -5.06 19.38 0.62
C LEU A 380 -3.66 19.19 1.20
N LEU A 381 -3.60 18.69 2.43
CA LEU A 381 -2.40 18.04 2.93
C LEU A 381 -2.24 16.74 2.12
N TYR A 382 -1.52 16.86 1.02
CA TYR A 382 -1.06 15.71 0.26
C TYR A 382 -0.08 14.91 1.11
N THR A 383 -0.50 13.76 1.56
CA THR A 383 0.44 12.67 1.82
C THR A 383 0.71 12.02 0.47
N SER A 384 1.48 12.69 -0.39
CA SER A 384 1.93 12.06 -1.61
C SER A 384 3.06 11.10 -1.26
N ASP A 385 3.00 9.89 -1.81
CA ASP A 385 4.15 8.99 -1.93
C ASP A 385 5.22 9.58 -2.89
N ALA A 386 5.39 10.90 -2.89
CA ALA A 386 6.38 11.62 -3.70
C ALA A 386 7.83 11.37 -3.26
N ALA A 387 8.06 10.35 -2.43
CA ALA A 387 9.40 9.86 -2.09
C ALA A 387 9.80 8.62 -2.92
N ASP A 388 8.95 8.17 -3.86
CA ASP A 388 9.21 6.99 -4.69
C ASP A 388 9.46 7.35 -6.17
N GLU A 389 9.83 8.60 -6.48
CA GLU A 389 10.45 8.97 -7.75
C GLU A 389 11.95 9.27 -7.59
#